data_55cc609359a40a6dcc9fb754f1d329bc
#
_entry.id   55cc609359a40a6dcc9fb754f1d329bc
#
_cell.length_a   1.000
_cell.length_b   1.000
_cell.length_c   1.000
_cell.angle_alpha   90.00
_cell.angle_beta   90.00
_cell.angle_gamma   90.00
#
_symmetry.space_group_name_H-M   'P 1'
#
loop_
_entity.id
_entity.type
_entity.pdbx_description
1 polymer ?
#
loop_
_entity_poly.entity_id
_entity_poly.type
_entity_poly.pdbx_seq_one_letter_code
_entity_poly.pdbx_strand_id
1 'polypeptide(L)'
;MLWLLHGNLGSPADWKPAMEALRAGGIEARALNLWKYLECCPKSLEDMGRVLCSEIAAQDKHPWLCGYSLGGRLAMQAVLAHPPLWKGAVFVSAHPGLEDEAEKAARRAKDAEWAVKCLSAPWEDFLKEWDAQAVFGGEAGNPDRSSLKPWRKSISRAFIDWSVGAQKNLAPLLRQSPVPQLWIAGARDPKFAALARRAAGEQAVIIPHAGHRLPLEAPARLAESLQQFILQNP
;
A
#
# COMPACT_ATOMS: atom_id res chain seq x y z
N MET A 1 18.11 -0.01 -4.17
CA MET A 1 17.02 0.88 -4.65
C MET A 1 15.78 0.71 -3.79
N LEU A 2 14.92 1.73 -3.66
CA LEU A 2 13.63 1.64 -2.94
C LEU A 2 12.49 1.42 -3.95
N TRP A 3 11.77 0.31 -3.80
CA TRP A 3 10.60 -0.02 -4.63
C TRP A 3 9.33 0.42 -3.94
N LEU A 4 8.44 1.12 -4.68
CA LEU A 4 7.25 1.78 -4.15
C LEU A 4 5.97 1.18 -4.76
N LEU A 5 5.03 0.79 -3.90
CA LEU A 5 3.75 0.20 -4.28
C LEU A 5 2.61 1.15 -3.88
N HIS A 6 1.81 1.60 -4.85
CA HIS A 6 0.70 2.53 -4.61
C HIS A 6 -0.52 1.89 -3.96
N GLY A 7 -1.43 2.70 -3.44
CA GLY A 7 -2.68 2.28 -2.84
C GLY A 7 -3.77 1.94 -3.87
N ASN A 8 -4.95 1.58 -3.36
CA ASN A 8 -6.12 1.38 -4.21
C ASN A 8 -6.53 2.69 -4.89
N LEU A 9 -6.96 2.61 -6.16
CA LEU A 9 -7.21 3.79 -7.01
C LEU A 9 -6.04 4.78 -7.05
N GLY A 10 -4.83 4.29 -6.80
CA GLY A 10 -3.60 5.03 -6.93
C GLY A 10 -2.82 4.65 -8.19
N SER A 11 -1.71 5.33 -8.39
CA SER A 11 -0.78 5.11 -9.50
C SER A 11 0.67 5.38 -9.06
N PRO A 12 1.67 5.05 -9.89
CA PRO A 12 3.05 5.47 -9.64
C PRO A 12 3.22 6.99 -9.46
N ALA A 13 2.32 7.79 -10.05
CA ALA A 13 2.36 9.25 -9.96
C ALA A 13 2.13 9.75 -8.53
N ASP A 14 1.41 9.02 -7.69
CA ASP A 14 1.14 9.39 -6.29
C ASP A 14 2.44 9.50 -5.47
N TRP A 15 3.48 8.81 -5.92
CA TRP A 15 4.78 8.80 -5.26
C TRP A 15 5.74 9.89 -5.74
N LYS A 16 5.43 10.60 -6.84
CA LYS A 16 6.36 11.59 -7.42
C LYS A 16 6.91 12.59 -6.41
N PRO A 17 6.08 13.27 -5.57
CA PRO A 17 6.62 14.25 -4.62
C PRO A 17 7.54 13.61 -3.57
N ALA A 18 7.22 12.41 -3.08
CA ALA A 18 8.08 11.70 -2.14
C ALA A 18 9.38 11.21 -2.82
N MET A 19 9.32 10.77 -4.08
CA MET A 19 10.50 10.36 -4.86
C MET A 19 11.45 11.53 -5.13
N GLU A 20 10.93 12.72 -5.37
CA GLU A 20 11.75 13.94 -5.52
C GLU A 20 12.50 14.26 -4.24
N ALA A 21 11.83 14.20 -3.09
CA ALA A 21 12.45 14.40 -1.78
C ALA A 21 13.48 13.30 -1.45
N LEU A 22 13.19 12.04 -1.75
CA LEU A 22 14.12 10.91 -1.59
C LEU A 22 15.38 11.09 -2.44
N ARG A 23 15.22 11.51 -3.70
CA ARG A 23 16.35 11.77 -4.61
C ARG A 23 17.25 12.88 -4.08
N ALA A 24 16.69 13.96 -3.55
CA ALA A 24 17.46 15.03 -2.92
C ALA A 24 18.29 14.52 -1.73
N GLY A 25 17.85 13.47 -1.03
CA GLY A 25 18.58 12.76 0.02
C GLY A 25 19.46 11.60 -0.47
N GLY A 26 19.69 11.46 -1.79
CA GLY A 26 20.57 10.43 -2.36
C GLY A 26 19.94 9.03 -2.45
N ILE A 27 18.64 8.90 -2.27
CA ILE A 27 17.93 7.61 -2.36
C ILE A 27 17.20 7.51 -3.69
N GLU A 28 17.60 6.53 -4.50
CA GLU A 28 16.87 6.19 -5.71
C GLU A 28 15.65 5.34 -5.39
N ALA A 29 14.51 5.72 -5.97
CA ALA A 29 13.25 5.02 -5.79
C ALA A 29 12.54 4.78 -7.13
N ARG A 30 11.80 3.68 -7.21
CA ARG A 30 10.99 3.29 -8.38
C ARG A 30 9.59 2.86 -7.97
N ALA A 31 8.58 3.48 -8.53
CA ALA A 31 7.19 3.14 -8.28
C ALA A 31 6.65 2.19 -9.36
N LEU A 32 5.97 1.12 -8.93
CA LEU A 32 5.38 0.13 -9.83
C LEU A 32 3.91 0.45 -10.10
N ASN A 33 3.46 0.21 -11.34
CA ASN A 33 2.03 0.21 -11.67
C ASN A 33 1.43 -1.16 -11.35
N LEU A 34 0.67 -1.25 -10.27
CA LEU A 34 0.08 -2.50 -9.80
C LEU A 34 -1.02 -3.04 -10.73
N TRP A 35 -1.66 -2.17 -11.51
CA TRP A 35 -2.80 -2.56 -12.35
C TRP A 35 -2.41 -3.49 -13.49
N LYS A 36 -1.17 -3.41 -14.00
CA LYS A 36 -0.66 -4.29 -15.05
C LYS A 36 -0.68 -5.78 -14.68
N TYR A 37 -0.59 -6.10 -13.39
CA TYR A 37 -0.53 -7.49 -12.93
C TYR A 37 -1.88 -8.22 -12.96
N LEU A 38 -2.98 -7.47 -13.10
CA LEU A 38 -4.34 -8.00 -13.16
C LEU A 38 -4.99 -7.90 -14.55
N GLU A 39 -4.22 -7.56 -15.59
CA GLU A 39 -4.78 -7.42 -16.94
C GLU A 39 -5.29 -8.75 -17.52
N CYS A 40 -4.51 -9.81 -17.41
CA CYS A 40 -4.81 -11.07 -18.09
C CYS A 40 -5.43 -12.15 -17.18
N CYS A 41 -5.09 -12.23 -15.91
CA CYS A 41 -5.55 -13.31 -15.04
C CYS A 41 -5.73 -12.85 -13.58
N PRO A 42 -6.63 -13.51 -12.82
CA PRO A 42 -6.73 -13.34 -11.39
C PRO A 42 -5.40 -13.68 -10.69
N LYS A 43 -5.08 -12.96 -9.62
CA LYS A 43 -3.92 -13.22 -8.77
C LYS A 43 -4.29 -13.01 -7.32
N SER A 44 -4.08 -14.01 -6.48
CA SER A 44 -4.20 -13.83 -5.03
C SER A 44 -3.14 -12.84 -4.51
N LEU A 45 -3.35 -12.35 -3.29
CA LEU A 45 -2.35 -11.51 -2.60
C LEU A 45 -1.03 -12.26 -2.45
N GLU A 46 -1.06 -13.55 -2.10
CA GLU A 46 0.12 -14.39 -1.94
C GLU A 46 0.85 -14.60 -3.28
N ASP A 47 0.11 -14.88 -4.38
CA ASP A 47 0.71 -14.98 -5.72
C ASP A 47 1.36 -13.69 -6.15
N MET A 48 0.70 -12.56 -5.89
CA MET A 48 1.27 -11.26 -6.19
C MET A 48 2.54 -10.98 -5.38
N GLY A 49 2.59 -11.40 -4.11
CA GLY A 49 3.81 -11.33 -3.30
C GLY A 49 4.99 -12.07 -3.97
N ARG A 50 4.75 -13.29 -4.47
CA ARG A 50 5.76 -14.08 -5.22
C ARG A 50 6.19 -13.41 -6.53
N VAL A 51 5.23 -12.87 -7.28
CA VAL A 51 5.50 -12.14 -8.53
C VAL A 51 6.38 -10.91 -8.28
N LEU A 52 6.07 -10.13 -7.24
CA LEU A 52 6.90 -8.97 -6.84
C LEU A 52 8.33 -9.39 -6.48
N CYS A 53 8.51 -10.47 -5.72
CA CYS A 53 9.83 -11.00 -5.42
C CYS A 53 10.62 -11.33 -6.69
N SER A 54 10.02 -12.07 -7.63
CA SER A 54 10.69 -12.48 -8.87
C SER A 54 11.02 -11.29 -9.77
N GLU A 55 10.09 -10.35 -9.95
CA GLU A 55 10.30 -9.19 -10.82
C GLU A 55 11.35 -8.22 -10.25
N ILE A 56 11.33 -7.99 -8.95
CA ILE A 56 12.25 -7.08 -8.29
C ILE A 56 13.65 -7.72 -8.19
N ALA A 57 13.76 -8.99 -7.81
CA ALA A 57 15.05 -9.71 -7.73
C ALA A 57 15.79 -9.76 -9.08
N ALA A 58 15.07 -9.76 -10.19
CA ALA A 58 15.67 -9.71 -11.53
C ALA A 58 16.38 -8.37 -11.82
N GLN A 59 16.08 -7.31 -11.06
CA GLN A 59 16.57 -5.95 -11.29
C GLN A 59 17.41 -5.42 -10.11
N ASP A 60 17.21 -5.95 -8.90
CA ASP A 60 17.87 -5.49 -7.68
C ASP A 60 18.07 -6.68 -6.73
N LYS A 61 19.30 -6.93 -6.33
CA LYS A 61 19.65 -8.08 -5.48
C LYS A 61 19.32 -7.88 -4.00
N HIS A 62 19.30 -6.64 -3.55
CA HIS A 62 19.06 -6.27 -2.15
C HIS A 62 18.19 -5.02 -2.06
N PRO A 63 16.91 -5.12 -2.50
CA PRO A 63 16.00 -3.98 -2.56
C PRO A 63 15.42 -3.62 -1.18
N TRP A 64 15.00 -2.36 -1.09
CA TRP A 64 14.04 -1.89 -0.09
C TRP A 64 12.64 -1.92 -0.69
N LEU A 65 11.63 -2.19 0.13
CA LEU A 65 10.24 -2.22 -0.30
C LEU A 65 9.39 -1.27 0.56
N CYS A 66 8.63 -0.39 -0.08
CA CYS A 66 7.65 0.44 0.60
C CYS A 66 6.28 0.30 -0.09
N GLY A 67 5.25 0.04 0.69
CA GLY A 67 3.89 -0.07 0.17
C GLY A 67 2.90 0.78 0.97
N TYR A 68 2.03 1.50 0.24
CA TYR A 68 0.96 2.30 0.80
C TYR A 68 -0.38 1.58 0.68
N SER A 69 -1.13 1.47 1.78
CA SER A 69 -2.49 0.93 1.84
C SER A 69 -2.57 -0.47 1.18
N LEU A 70 -3.22 -0.63 0.01
CA LEU A 70 -3.20 -1.85 -0.79
C LEU A 70 -1.77 -2.30 -1.11
N GLY A 71 -0.92 -1.38 -1.56
CA GLY A 71 0.49 -1.67 -1.85
C GLY A 71 1.24 -2.17 -0.62
N GLY A 72 0.91 -1.66 0.58
CA GLY A 72 1.47 -2.14 1.84
C GLY A 72 1.08 -3.59 2.15
N ARG A 73 -0.15 -3.99 1.82
CA ARG A 73 -0.60 -5.38 1.97
C ARG A 73 0.14 -6.32 1.01
N LEU A 74 0.36 -5.88 -0.22
CA LEU A 74 1.17 -6.62 -1.20
C LEU A 74 2.64 -6.69 -0.78
N ALA A 75 3.18 -5.61 -0.20
CA ALA A 75 4.53 -5.60 0.35
C ALA A 75 4.70 -6.61 1.50
N MET A 76 3.72 -6.71 2.40
CA MET A 76 3.71 -7.73 3.46
C MET A 76 3.78 -9.15 2.89
N GLN A 77 3.01 -9.45 1.84
CA GLN A 77 3.06 -10.75 1.16
C GLN A 77 4.43 -11.02 0.53
N ALA A 78 5.01 -10.02 -0.13
CA ALA A 78 6.34 -10.16 -0.74
C ALA A 78 7.43 -10.40 0.31
N VAL A 79 7.40 -9.67 1.42
CA VAL A 79 8.33 -9.86 2.55
C VAL A 79 8.26 -11.27 3.10
N LEU A 80 7.06 -11.80 3.30
CA LEU A 80 6.85 -13.15 3.84
C LEU A 80 7.14 -14.25 2.82
N ALA A 81 6.96 -13.97 1.51
CA ALA A 81 7.23 -14.95 0.45
C ALA A 81 8.74 -15.21 0.28
N HIS A 82 9.59 -14.22 0.44
CA HIS A 82 11.04 -14.38 0.29
C HIS A 82 11.83 -13.39 1.17
N PRO A 83 11.88 -13.60 2.50
CA PRO A 83 12.52 -12.66 3.43
C PRO A 83 13.97 -12.30 3.08
N PRO A 84 14.83 -13.25 2.62
CA PRO A 84 16.25 -12.94 2.36
C PRO A 84 16.50 -11.94 1.22
N LEU A 85 15.49 -11.66 0.39
CA LEU A 85 15.61 -10.68 -0.70
C LEU A 85 15.71 -9.25 -0.17
N TRP A 86 14.98 -8.93 0.92
CA TRP A 86 14.69 -7.57 1.33
C TRP A 86 15.67 -7.03 2.37
N LYS A 87 16.29 -5.89 2.11
CA LYS A 87 17.03 -5.14 3.14
C LYS A 87 16.12 -4.64 4.24
N GLY A 88 14.90 -4.26 3.90
CA GLY A 88 13.87 -3.83 4.82
C GLY A 88 12.58 -3.47 4.10
N ALA A 89 11.51 -3.31 4.86
CA ALA A 89 10.19 -3.00 4.34
C ALA A 89 9.49 -1.91 5.14
N VAL A 90 8.72 -1.07 4.45
CA VAL A 90 7.91 -0.01 5.05
C VAL A 90 6.45 -0.17 4.69
N PHE A 91 5.59 -0.19 5.69
CA PHE A 91 4.15 -0.35 5.55
C PHE A 91 3.44 0.95 5.93
N VAL A 92 2.97 1.69 4.92
CA VAL A 92 2.34 3.00 5.06
C VAL A 92 0.82 2.85 5.06
N SER A 93 0.14 3.21 6.14
CA SER A 93 -1.32 3.11 6.31
C SER A 93 -1.87 1.76 5.83
N ALA A 94 -1.22 0.66 6.21
CA ALA A 94 -1.50 -0.68 5.70
C ALA A 94 -2.10 -1.59 6.78
N HIS A 95 -3.02 -2.46 6.36
CA HIS A 95 -3.73 -3.40 7.24
C HIS A 95 -3.08 -4.79 7.18
N PRO A 96 -2.63 -5.38 8.30
CA PRO A 96 -1.97 -6.69 8.28
C PRO A 96 -2.92 -7.88 8.00
N GLY A 97 -4.23 -7.65 7.95
CA GLY A 97 -5.27 -8.65 7.75
C GLY A 97 -6.30 -8.62 8.87
N LEU A 98 -7.53 -9.02 8.57
CA LEU A 98 -8.62 -9.17 9.54
C LEU A 98 -8.48 -10.51 10.28
N GLU A 99 -8.93 -10.57 11.52
CA GLU A 99 -8.93 -11.79 12.34
C GLU A 99 -10.29 -12.51 12.29
N ASP A 100 -11.35 -11.74 12.43
CA ASP A 100 -12.71 -12.26 12.51
C ASP A 100 -13.28 -12.65 11.14
N GLU A 101 -13.86 -13.83 11.03
CA GLU A 101 -14.40 -14.36 9.76
C GLU A 101 -15.67 -13.62 9.30
N ALA A 102 -16.48 -13.10 10.23
CA ALA A 102 -17.65 -12.30 9.86
C ALA A 102 -17.22 -10.93 9.32
N GLU A 103 -16.20 -10.30 9.94
CA GLU A 103 -15.60 -9.07 9.38
C GLU A 103 -14.98 -9.30 8.01
N LYS A 104 -14.30 -10.43 7.79
CA LYS A 104 -13.76 -10.80 6.46
C LYS A 104 -14.88 -10.97 5.44
N ALA A 105 -15.96 -11.66 5.81
CA ALA A 105 -17.11 -11.87 4.92
C ALA A 105 -17.78 -10.53 4.56
N ALA A 106 -18.06 -9.68 5.56
CA ALA A 106 -18.63 -8.35 5.35
C ALA A 106 -17.73 -7.48 4.47
N ARG A 107 -16.41 -7.55 4.68
CA ARG A 107 -15.46 -6.80 3.87
C ARG A 107 -15.41 -7.30 2.43
N ARG A 108 -15.43 -8.60 2.17
CA ARG A 108 -15.50 -9.16 0.81
C ARG A 108 -16.77 -8.72 0.09
N ALA A 109 -17.92 -8.74 0.79
CA ALA A 109 -19.18 -8.27 0.22
C ALA A 109 -19.10 -6.78 -0.20
N LYS A 110 -18.58 -5.93 0.69
CA LYS A 110 -18.39 -4.50 0.38
C LYS A 110 -17.40 -4.27 -0.76
N ASP A 111 -16.30 -5.01 -0.81
CA ASP A 111 -15.33 -4.90 -1.91
C ASP A 111 -15.93 -5.39 -3.24
N ALA A 112 -16.82 -6.40 -3.23
CA ALA A 112 -17.57 -6.81 -4.42
C ALA A 112 -18.51 -5.73 -4.94
N GLU A 113 -19.18 -4.97 -4.05
CA GLU A 113 -19.98 -3.80 -4.44
C GLU A 113 -19.12 -2.74 -5.14
N TRP A 114 -17.93 -2.44 -4.59
CA TRP A 114 -16.98 -1.53 -5.22
C TRP A 114 -16.49 -2.02 -6.57
N ALA A 115 -16.26 -3.33 -6.73
CA ALA A 115 -15.87 -3.93 -8.00
C ALA A 115 -16.95 -3.74 -9.07
N VAL A 116 -18.23 -3.97 -8.73
CA VAL A 116 -19.37 -3.75 -9.63
C VAL A 116 -19.49 -2.26 -9.97
N LYS A 117 -19.50 -1.37 -8.99
CA LYS A 117 -19.57 0.09 -9.22
C LYS A 117 -18.42 0.57 -10.10
N CYS A 118 -17.22 0.08 -9.85
CA CYS A 118 -16.05 0.39 -10.69
C CYS A 118 -16.31 0.07 -12.15
N LEU A 119 -17.01 -0.98 -12.51
CA LEU A 119 -17.29 -1.38 -13.90
C LEU A 119 -18.52 -0.69 -14.50
N SER A 120 -19.57 -0.44 -13.72
CA SER A 120 -20.89 -0.04 -14.20
C SER A 120 -21.17 1.45 -14.10
N ALA A 121 -20.69 2.14 -13.06
CA ALA A 121 -20.99 3.56 -12.84
C ALA A 121 -20.19 4.47 -13.80
N PRO A 122 -20.65 5.69 -14.12
CA PRO A 122 -19.80 6.70 -14.73
C PRO A 122 -18.51 6.88 -13.91
N TRP A 123 -17.37 7.04 -14.59
CA TRP A 123 -16.06 7.01 -13.92
C TRP A 123 -15.91 8.10 -12.86
N GLU A 124 -16.38 9.28 -13.17
CA GLU A 124 -16.31 10.47 -12.31
C GLU A 124 -17.20 10.31 -11.06
N ASP A 125 -18.38 9.70 -11.20
CA ASP A 125 -19.29 9.43 -10.08
C ASP A 125 -18.71 8.36 -9.16
N PHE A 126 -18.13 7.31 -9.74
CA PHE A 126 -17.42 6.27 -8.99
C PHE A 126 -16.26 6.86 -8.16
N LEU A 127 -15.44 7.73 -8.76
CA LEU A 127 -14.34 8.39 -8.06
C LEU A 127 -14.83 9.30 -6.92
N LYS A 128 -15.89 10.07 -7.18
CA LYS A 128 -16.52 10.93 -6.17
C LYS A 128 -17.02 10.13 -4.97
N GLU A 129 -17.72 9.01 -5.22
CA GLU A 129 -18.19 8.12 -4.15
C GLU A 129 -17.03 7.47 -3.41
N TRP A 130 -15.98 7.03 -4.14
CA TRP A 130 -14.78 6.50 -3.53
C TRP A 130 -14.10 7.50 -2.58
N ASP A 131 -13.96 8.74 -3.00
CA ASP A 131 -13.28 9.78 -2.23
C ASP A 131 -14.10 10.28 -1.03
N ALA A 132 -15.42 10.10 -1.06
CA ALA A 132 -16.32 10.44 0.05
C ALA A 132 -16.23 9.46 1.24
N GLN A 133 -15.43 8.38 1.15
CA GLN A 133 -15.29 7.44 2.26
C GLN A 133 -14.63 8.11 3.47
N ALA A 134 -15.15 7.80 4.67
CA ALA A 134 -14.69 8.37 5.94
C ALA A 134 -13.16 8.19 6.19
N VAL A 135 -12.56 7.12 5.66
CA VAL A 135 -11.12 6.86 5.80
C VAL A 135 -10.25 7.97 5.18
N PHE A 136 -10.78 8.74 4.22
CA PHE A 136 -10.03 9.82 3.58
C PHE A 136 -10.24 11.20 4.24
N GLY A 137 -11.10 11.31 5.25
CA GLY A 137 -11.27 12.51 6.07
C GLY A 137 -11.80 13.76 5.34
N GLY A 138 -12.12 13.67 4.06
CA GLY A 138 -12.71 14.77 3.27
C GLY A 138 -11.80 15.95 2.93
N GLU A 139 -10.58 16.02 3.44
CA GLU A 139 -9.68 17.17 3.30
C GLU A 139 -8.55 16.98 2.28
N ALA A 140 -8.23 15.76 1.92
CA ALA A 140 -7.21 15.52 0.88
C ALA A 140 -7.79 15.89 -0.48
N GLY A 141 -7.17 16.85 -1.16
CA GLY A 141 -7.52 17.19 -2.53
C GLY A 141 -7.61 15.93 -3.38
N ASN A 142 -8.65 15.85 -4.23
CA ASN A 142 -8.83 14.68 -5.08
C ASN A 142 -7.71 14.60 -6.11
N PRO A 143 -6.85 13.58 -6.08
CA PRO A 143 -5.82 13.43 -7.09
C PRO A 143 -6.46 13.25 -8.47
N ASP A 144 -5.82 13.78 -9.52
CA ASP A 144 -6.24 13.47 -10.90
C ASP A 144 -6.05 11.98 -11.18
N ARG A 145 -7.17 11.30 -11.42
CA ARG A 145 -7.23 9.87 -11.72
C ARG A 145 -7.74 9.59 -13.14
N SER A 146 -7.70 10.56 -14.03
CA SER A 146 -8.09 10.39 -15.44
C SER A 146 -7.28 9.28 -16.11
N SER A 147 -5.99 9.18 -15.79
CA SER A 147 -5.07 8.15 -16.28
C SER A 147 -5.39 6.74 -15.80
N LEU A 148 -6.26 6.57 -14.80
CA LEU A 148 -6.66 5.25 -14.29
C LEU A 148 -7.83 4.64 -15.07
N LYS A 149 -8.58 5.42 -15.85
CA LYS A 149 -9.76 4.94 -16.59
C LYS A 149 -9.47 3.74 -17.50
N PRO A 150 -8.35 3.66 -18.23
CA PRO A 150 -7.97 2.47 -18.98
C PRO A 150 -7.78 1.21 -18.12
N TRP A 151 -7.38 1.36 -16.86
CA TRP A 151 -7.14 0.27 -15.92
C TRP A 151 -8.38 -0.19 -15.15
N ARG A 152 -9.55 0.32 -15.50
CA ARG A 152 -10.81 0.09 -14.79
C ARG A 152 -11.10 -1.40 -14.53
N LYS A 153 -10.81 -2.28 -15.48
CA LYS A 153 -11.00 -3.74 -15.33
C LYS A 153 -10.03 -4.31 -14.28
N SER A 154 -8.77 -3.93 -14.31
CA SER A 154 -7.76 -4.35 -13.33
C SER A 154 -8.08 -3.81 -11.93
N ILE A 155 -8.53 -2.57 -11.83
CA ILE A 155 -8.95 -1.95 -10.57
C ILE A 155 -10.16 -2.68 -9.97
N SER A 156 -11.17 -2.98 -10.78
CA SER A 156 -12.33 -3.77 -10.34
C SER A 156 -11.90 -5.15 -9.84
N ARG A 157 -11.02 -5.82 -10.57
CA ARG A 157 -10.48 -7.12 -10.17
C ARG A 157 -9.70 -7.03 -8.84
N ALA A 158 -8.95 -5.96 -8.61
CA ALA A 158 -8.20 -5.76 -7.36
C ALA A 158 -9.11 -5.69 -6.13
N PHE A 159 -10.32 -5.17 -6.25
CA PHE A 159 -11.29 -5.21 -5.15
C PHE A 159 -11.63 -6.65 -4.74
N ILE A 160 -11.65 -7.58 -5.67
CA ILE A 160 -11.94 -8.99 -5.42
C ILE A 160 -10.68 -9.74 -4.99
N ASP A 161 -9.67 -9.79 -5.87
CA ASP A 161 -8.49 -10.63 -5.71
C ASP A 161 -7.58 -10.15 -4.56
N TRP A 162 -7.58 -8.84 -4.32
CA TRP A 162 -6.76 -8.19 -3.29
C TRP A 162 -7.60 -7.57 -2.16
N SER A 163 -8.80 -8.08 -1.91
CA SER A 163 -9.59 -7.69 -0.75
C SER A 163 -8.84 -7.97 0.55
N VAL A 164 -8.91 -7.05 1.53
CA VAL A 164 -8.39 -7.36 2.87
C VAL A 164 -9.21 -8.46 3.55
N GLY A 165 -10.46 -8.66 3.13
CA GLY A 165 -11.29 -9.78 3.56
C GLY A 165 -10.86 -11.14 3.00
N ALA A 166 -10.04 -11.17 1.93
CA ALA A 166 -9.40 -12.39 1.41
C ALA A 166 -8.01 -12.63 2.02
N GLN A 167 -7.45 -11.64 2.72
CA GLN A 167 -6.13 -11.71 3.32
C GLN A 167 -6.16 -12.44 4.66
N LYS A 168 -5.20 -13.35 4.87
CA LYS A 168 -4.91 -13.88 6.20
C LYS A 168 -4.39 -12.77 7.11
N ASN A 169 -4.56 -12.92 8.43
CA ASN A 169 -3.87 -12.04 9.37
C ASN A 169 -2.36 -12.34 9.34
N LEU A 170 -1.58 -11.41 8.81
CA LEU A 170 -0.14 -11.55 8.66
C LEU A 170 0.66 -11.02 9.86
N ALA A 171 0.01 -10.34 10.82
CA ALA A 171 0.70 -9.70 11.93
C ALA A 171 1.58 -10.68 12.76
N PRO A 172 1.15 -11.93 13.06
CA PRO A 172 2.01 -12.87 13.77
C PRO A 172 3.27 -13.26 12.98
N LEU A 173 3.13 -13.47 11.66
CA LEU A 173 4.25 -13.85 10.79
C LEU A 173 5.22 -12.69 10.58
N LEU A 174 4.70 -11.47 10.41
CA LEU A 174 5.53 -10.26 10.26
C LEU A 174 6.37 -9.99 11.51
N ARG A 175 5.82 -10.21 12.72
CA ARG A 175 6.59 -10.09 13.97
C ARG A 175 7.74 -11.10 14.09
N GLN A 176 7.65 -12.24 13.42
CA GLN A 176 8.69 -13.27 13.38
C GLN A 176 9.65 -13.11 12.21
N SER A 177 9.34 -12.22 11.27
CA SER A 177 10.19 -11.99 10.09
C SER A 177 11.52 -11.34 10.50
N PRO A 178 12.65 -11.82 9.97
CA PRO A 178 13.95 -11.21 10.20
C PRO A 178 14.15 -9.89 9.45
N VAL A 179 13.25 -9.55 8.53
CA VAL A 179 13.33 -8.33 7.72
C VAL A 179 13.04 -7.11 8.59
N PRO A 180 13.92 -6.10 8.66
CA PRO A 180 13.64 -4.83 9.32
C PRO A 180 12.35 -4.19 8.78
N GLN A 181 11.47 -3.71 9.67
CA GLN A 181 10.16 -3.20 9.30
C GLN A 181 9.93 -1.84 9.92
N LEU A 182 9.36 -0.92 9.13
CA LEU A 182 8.84 0.36 9.61
C LEU A 182 7.34 0.46 9.31
N TRP A 183 6.56 0.84 10.30
CA TRP A 183 5.13 1.07 10.17
C TRP A 183 4.85 2.55 10.31
N ILE A 184 4.18 3.13 9.30
CA ILE A 184 3.87 4.56 9.23
C ILE A 184 2.38 4.76 9.06
N ALA A 185 1.80 5.73 9.78
CA ALA A 185 0.42 6.15 9.60
C ALA A 185 0.27 7.66 9.85
N GLY A 186 -0.80 8.25 9.37
CA GLY A 186 -1.16 9.65 9.67
C GLY A 186 -1.91 9.76 11.00
N ALA A 187 -1.70 10.85 11.74
CA ALA A 187 -2.36 11.10 13.02
C ALA A 187 -3.89 11.32 12.86
N ARG A 188 -4.34 11.81 11.69
CA ARG A 188 -5.77 11.98 11.37
C ARG A 188 -6.42 10.70 10.82
N ASP A 189 -5.71 9.59 10.77
CA ASP A 189 -6.22 8.25 10.48
C ASP A 189 -6.12 7.36 11.71
N PRO A 190 -7.04 7.48 12.68
CA PRO A 190 -6.95 6.80 13.96
C PRO A 190 -6.91 5.28 13.84
N LYS A 191 -7.62 4.72 12.84
CA LYS A 191 -7.63 3.28 12.57
C LYS A 191 -6.25 2.77 12.22
N PHE A 192 -5.60 3.38 11.25
CA PHE A 192 -4.28 2.92 10.78
C PHE A 192 -3.16 3.33 11.73
N ALA A 193 -3.29 4.44 12.45
CA ALA A 193 -2.40 4.77 13.55
C ALA A 193 -2.43 3.71 14.66
N ALA A 194 -3.62 3.23 15.04
CA ALA A 194 -3.75 2.15 16.01
C ALA A 194 -3.15 0.83 15.49
N LEU A 195 -3.36 0.48 14.22
CA LEU A 195 -2.76 -0.70 13.60
C LEU A 195 -1.23 -0.62 13.56
N ALA A 196 -0.66 0.53 13.20
CA ALA A 196 0.78 0.74 13.19
C ALA A 196 1.38 0.57 14.61
N ARG A 197 0.77 1.18 15.63
CA ARG A 197 1.20 1.01 17.02
C ARG A 197 1.07 -0.43 17.51
N ARG A 198 -0.01 -1.14 17.13
CA ARG A 198 -0.19 -2.57 17.47
C ARG A 198 0.89 -3.46 16.84
N ALA A 199 1.36 -3.09 15.64
CA ALA A 199 2.38 -3.85 14.92
C ALA A 199 3.81 -3.57 15.41
N ALA A 200 4.16 -2.31 15.66
CA ALA A 200 5.53 -1.86 15.92
C ALA A 200 5.72 -1.16 17.28
N GLY A 201 4.69 -1.06 18.11
CA GLY A 201 4.77 -0.38 19.40
C GLY A 201 5.17 1.10 19.25
N GLU A 202 6.11 1.54 20.08
CA GLU A 202 6.64 2.90 20.06
C GLU A 202 7.51 3.22 18.82
N GLN A 203 7.95 2.20 18.09
CA GLN A 203 8.70 2.36 16.85
C GLN A 203 7.80 2.74 15.66
N ALA A 204 6.48 2.71 15.83
CA ALA A 204 5.56 3.18 14.80
C ALA A 204 5.69 4.71 14.61
N VAL A 205 5.87 5.14 13.35
CA VAL A 205 5.93 6.56 13.01
C VAL A 205 4.53 7.08 12.72
N ILE A 206 4.07 8.04 13.53
CA ILE A 206 2.77 8.68 13.34
C ILE A 206 3.00 10.12 12.88
N ILE A 207 2.70 10.39 11.61
CA ILE A 207 2.94 11.71 11.00
C ILE A 207 1.84 12.70 11.41
N PRO A 208 2.19 13.78 12.11
CA PRO A 208 1.22 14.81 12.53
C PRO A 208 0.51 15.44 11.32
N HIS A 209 -0.75 15.84 11.50
CA HIS A 209 -1.55 16.58 10.53
C HIS A 209 -1.79 15.87 9.19
N ALA A 210 -1.48 14.58 9.09
CA ALA A 210 -1.72 13.76 7.91
C ALA A 210 -2.80 12.70 8.18
N GLY A 211 -3.59 12.40 7.15
CA GLY A 211 -4.62 11.35 7.15
C GLY A 211 -4.12 10.07 6.49
N HIS A 212 -5.04 9.38 5.78
CA HIS A 212 -4.76 8.09 5.16
C HIS A 212 -3.81 8.18 3.95
N ARG A 213 -3.92 9.26 3.16
CA ARG A 213 -3.22 9.44 1.88
C ARG A 213 -1.82 10.05 2.06
N LEU A 214 -1.01 9.48 2.93
CA LEU A 214 0.32 9.99 3.29
C LEU A 214 1.22 10.35 2.10
N PRO A 215 1.29 9.58 1.00
CA PRO A 215 2.11 9.98 -0.17
C PRO A 215 1.68 11.30 -0.80
N LEU A 216 0.42 11.70 -0.62
CA LEU A 216 -0.16 12.95 -1.15
C LEU A 216 -0.23 14.05 -0.10
N GLU A 217 -0.56 13.70 1.14
CA GLU A 217 -0.81 14.67 2.22
C GLU A 217 0.48 15.16 2.91
N ALA A 218 1.48 14.27 3.02
CA ALA A 218 2.73 14.57 3.73
C ALA A 218 3.96 13.96 3.05
N PRO A 219 4.18 14.17 1.72
CA PRO A 219 5.23 13.47 0.96
C PRO A 219 6.64 13.74 1.50
N ALA A 220 6.94 14.96 1.94
CA ALA A 220 8.26 15.32 2.49
C ALA A 220 8.53 14.59 3.82
N ARG A 221 7.55 14.58 4.74
CA ARG A 221 7.67 13.87 6.02
C ARG A 221 7.77 12.36 5.84
N LEU A 222 7.01 11.83 4.88
CA LEU A 222 7.11 10.43 4.50
C LEU A 222 8.52 10.09 3.98
N ALA A 223 9.05 10.89 3.06
CA ALA A 223 10.40 10.72 2.54
C ALA A 223 11.46 10.80 3.63
N GLU A 224 11.37 11.75 4.56
CA GLU A 224 12.26 11.87 5.71
C GLU A 224 12.26 10.59 6.57
N SER A 225 11.07 10.05 6.88
CA SER A 225 10.94 8.80 7.65
C SER A 225 11.56 7.60 6.91
N LEU A 226 11.36 7.52 5.59
CA LEU A 226 11.96 6.49 4.74
C LEU A 226 13.49 6.60 4.71
N GLN A 227 14.03 7.81 4.59
CA GLN A 227 15.49 8.06 4.59
C GLN A 227 16.11 7.65 5.92
N GLN A 228 15.53 8.07 7.04
CA GLN A 228 16.02 7.71 8.37
C GLN A 228 16.05 6.20 8.57
N PHE A 229 14.98 5.51 8.18
CA PHE A 229 14.91 4.05 8.30
C PHE A 229 15.96 3.33 7.46
N ILE A 230 16.17 3.77 6.20
CA ILE A 230 17.16 3.20 5.29
C ILE A 230 18.58 3.42 5.84
N LEU A 231 18.88 4.60 6.39
CA LEU A 231 20.20 4.92 6.93
C LEU A 231 20.51 4.16 8.23
N GLN A 232 19.50 3.84 9.02
CA GLN A 232 19.65 3.08 10.27
C GLN A 232 19.82 1.56 10.04
N ASN A 233 19.51 1.07 8.83
CA ASN A 233 19.57 -0.36 8.48
C ASN A 233 20.37 -0.57 7.17
N PRO A 234 21.67 -0.26 7.11
CA PRO A 234 22.49 -0.24 5.90
C PRO A 234 22.65 -1.59 5.20
#